data_0c3194b6af014b70b7360e6518694c3c
#
_entry.id   0c3194b6af014b70b7360e6518694c3c
#
_cell.length_a   1.000
_cell.length_b   1.000
_cell.length_c   1.000
_cell.angle_alpha   90.00
_cell.angle_beta   90.00
_cell.angle_gamma   90.00
#
_symmetry.space_group_name_H-M   'P 1'
#
loop_
_entity.id
_entity.type
_entity.pdbx_description
1 polymer ?
#
loop_
_entity_poly.entity_id
_entity_poly.type
_entity_poly.pdbx_seq_one_letter_code
_entity_poly.pdbx_strand_id
1 'polypeptide(L)'
;MLALNFLKISSLSLLTFLSCMTAGHAQTWEPTKNVEIVVYAAPGGSNDKTARAIEKAVASKKLITTTMTVVNKTGGGGNIQLNYMTQHAGDAHFLMVTTPTLLASHITGSSSQNHKDFSPIASMINDYSVFAVNADSALKTGKDVVDKLKANPRSLSIGFAGALGGHNHVAAGLLMKGIGGEAKALKVLAFKGSAEALTALMGGHIDMVVTAAGNVSPHMAAGKLRAVGVASSQRLPGDFSKIPTWKEQGVDVVWGNWRAVMGPKGMTPAQITRWEGVLRQVVQTPEWKADLENNYWTNDFTVGNAFKQDLEKDYVAMKAVLVEIGLAK
;
A
#
# COMPACT_ATOMS: atom_id res chain seq x y z
N MET A 1 -49.43 -82.70 31.41
CA MET A 1 -48.13 -83.11 30.87
C MET A 1 -47.40 -81.90 30.41
N LEU A 2 -46.33 -81.55 31.08
CA LEU A 2 -45.56 -80.34 30.92
C LEU A 2 -44.70 -80.39 29.69
N ALA A 3 -44.63 -79.30 28.97
CA ALA A 3 -43.58 -79.01 27.99
C ALA A 3 -42.91 -77.73 28.36
N LEU A 4 -41.62 -77.82 28.71
CA LEU A 4 -40.75 -76.72 29.04
C LEU A 4 -40.32 -76.03 27.71
N ASN A 5 -40.60 -74.74 27.57
CA ASN A 5 -40.02 -73.92 26.50
C ASN A 5 -38.75 -73.23 27.03
N PHE A 6 -37.61 -73.59 26.46
CA PHE A 6 -36.33 -72.88 26.64
C PHE A 6 -36.30 -71.60 25.86
N LEU A 7 -36.26 -70.49 26.57
CA LEU A 7 -36.04 -69.17 26.01
C LEU A 7 -34.54 -68.97 25.74
N LYS A 8 -34.14 -68.91 24.46
CA LYS A 8 -32.79 -68.54 24.06
C LYS A 8 -32.71 -67.03 24.07
N ILE A 9 -31.98 -66.49 25.02
CA ILE A 9 -31.62 -65.07 25.04
C ILE A 9 -30.42 -64.90 24.10
N SER A 10 -30.65 -64.29 22.96
CA SER A 10 -29.57 -63.84 22.03
C SER A 10 -29.01 -62.51 22.54
N SER A 11 -27.78 -62.57 22.99
CA SER A 11 -27.01 -61.38 23.35
C SER A 11 -26.63 -60.57 22.10
N LEU A 12 -27.36 -59.52 21.80
CA LEU A 12 -27.03 -58.60 20.75
C LEU A 12 -25.99 -57.62 21.29
N SER A 13 -24.74 -57.90 20.98
CA SER A 13 -23.61 -56.99 21.30
C SER A 13 -23.75 -55.70 20.50
N LEU A 14 -24.19 -54.65 21.14
CA LEU A 14 -24.23 -53.29 20.61
C LEU A 14 -22.78 -52.73 20.57
N LEU A 15 -22.10 -52.95 19.43
CA LEU A 15 -20.82 -52.26 19.15
C LEU A 15 -21.11 -50.80 18.95
N THR A 16 -20.95 -50.03 19.99
CA THR A 16 -20.90 -48.56 19.94
C THR A 16 -19.62 -48.18 19.23
N PHE A 17 -19.72 -47.85 17.94
CA PHE A 17 -18.69 -47.18 17.18
C PHE A 17 -18.54 -45.78 17.74
N LEU A 18 -17.64 -45.62 18.72
CA LEU A 18 -17.20 -44.29 19.19
C LEU A 18 -16.33 -43.72 18.09
N SER A 19 -16.96 -43.03 17.12
CA SER A 19 -16.27 -42.23 16.14
C SER A 19 -15.55 -41.11 16.88
N CYS A 20 -14.27 -41.29 17.22
CA CYS A 20 -13.37 -40.23 17.57
C CYS A 20 -13.31 -39.26 16.38
N MET A 21 -14.19 -38.27 16.39
CA MET A 21 -13.94 -37.04 15.64
C MET A 21 -12.68 -36.42 16.24
N THR A 22 -11.53 -36.82 15.73
CA THR A 22 -10.33 -36.03 15.86
C THR A 22 -10.66 -34.72 15.15
N ALA A 23 -11.10 -33.73 15.92
CA ALA A 23 -11.05 -32.34 15.50
C ALA A 23 -9.60 -32.11 15.04
N GLY A 24 -9.37 -32.21 13.74
CA GLY A 24 -8.09 -31.88 13.15
C GLY A 24 -7.81 -30.44 13.57
N HIS A 25 -6.98 -30.28 14.58
CA HIS A 25 -6.37 -28.98 14.85
C HIS A 25 -5.66 -28.66 13.54
N ALA A 26 -6.24 -27.76 12.74
CA ALA A 26 -5.55 -27.21 11.60
C ALA A 26 -4.21 -26.71 12.16
N GLN A 27 -3.15 -27.45 11.86
CA GLN A 27 -1.81 -27.16 12.38
C GLN A 27 -1.49 -25.74 11.97
N THR A 28 -1.56 -24.82 12.93
CA THR A 28 -1.24 -23.42 12.68
C THR A 28 0.22 -23.36 12.27
N TRP A 29 0.47 -22.98 11.02
CA TRP A 29 1.84 -22.82 10.56
C TRP A 29 2.53 -21.72 11.37
N GLU A 30 3.77 -21.96 11.76
CA GLU A 30 4.66 -21.00 12.41
C GLU A 30 5.99 -20.94 11.67
N PRO A 31 6.64 -19.77 11.61
CA PRO A 31 7.99 -19.70 11.07
C PRO A 31 8.97 -20.48 11.95
N THR A 32 9.80 -21.32 11.30
CA THR A 32 10.76 -22.23 11.96
C THR A 32 12.21 -21.77 11.86
N LYS A 33 12.46 -20.73 11.06
CA LYS A 33 13.78 -20.10 10.86
C LYS A 33 13.62 -18.59 10.74
N ASN A 34 14.73 -17.85 10.64
CA ASN A 34 14.69 -16.41 10.45
C ASN A 34 13.77 -16.02 9.26
N VAL A 35 12.99 -14.97 9.47
CA VAL A 35 12.13 -14.39 8.44
C VAL A 35 12.81 -13.16 7.86
N GLU A 36 12.93 -13.10 6.54
CA GLU A 36 13.39 -11.91 5.84
C GLU A 36 12.21 -11.05 5.40
N ILE A 37 12.20 -9.78 5.78
CA ILE A 37 11.30 -8.78 5.21
C ILE A 37 12.08 -7.89 4.24
N VAL A 38 11.86 -8.11 2.97
CA VAL A 38 12.65 -7.56 1.86
C VAL A 38 12.08 -6.23 1.40
N VAL A 39 12.92 -5.24 1.16
CA VAL A 39 12.53 -3.91 0.65
C VAL A 39 13.42 -3.49 -0.53
N TYR A 40 12.83 -2.82 -1.53
CA TYR A 40 13.61 -2.28 -2.65
C TYR A 40 14.21 -0.89 -2.38
N ALA A 41 13.84 -0.26 -1.26
CA ALA A 41 14.36 1.04 -0.88
C ALA A 41 15.73 0.91 -0.19
N ALA A 42 16.54 1.96 -0.30
CA ALA A 42 17.74 2.10 0.52
C ALA A 42 17.38 2.25 2.01
N PRO A 43 18.29 1.92 2.93
CA PRO A 43 18.11 2.16 4.35
C PRO A 43 17.68 3.60 4.64
N GLY A 44 16.67 3.78 5.52
CA GLY A 44 16.07 5.07 5.85
C GLY A 44 15.01 5.57 4.87
N GLY A 45 14.82 4.93 3.73
CA GLY A 45 13.70 5.21 2.81
C GLY A 45 12.35 4.78 3.42
N SER A 46 11.24 5.31 2.87
CA SER A 46 9.91 5.08 3.45
C SER A 46 9.53 3.60 3.56
N ASN A 47 9.88 2.77 2.57
CA ASN A 47 9.60 1.33 2.64
C ASN A 47 10.46 0.62 3.69
N ASP A 48 11.74 1.03 3.83
CA ASP A 48 12.63 0.53 4.85
C ASP A 48 12.13 0.89 6.25
N LYS A 49 11.67 2.13 6.46
CA LYS A 49 11.03 2.56 7.72
C LYS A 49 9.81 1.69 8.06
N THR A 50 8.95 1.41 7.08
CA THR A 50 7.77 0.55 7.28
C THR A 50 8.18 -0.88 7.67
N ALA A 51 9.16 -1.47 6.99
CA ALA A 51 9.65 -2.81 7.30
C ALA A 51 10.29 -2.88 8.69
N ARG A 52 11.07 -1.87 9.07
CA ARG A 52 11.69 -1.78 10.41
C ARG A 52 10.67 -1.55 11.52
N ALA A 53 9.58 -0.81 11.26
CA ALA A 53 8.48 -0.68 12.20
C ALA A 53 7.78 -2.03 12.44
N ILE A 54 7.59 -2.83 11.37
CA ILE A 54 7.05 -4.20 11.48
C ILE A 54 8.03 -5.08 12.27
N GLU A 55 9.31 -5.13 11.88
CA GLU A 55 10.37 -5.89 12.55
C GLU A 55 10.41 -5.58 14.06
N LYS A 56 10.45 -4.28 14.41
CA LYS A 56 10.47 -3.82 15.80
C LYS A 56 9.24 -4.26 16.59
N ALA A 57 8.04 -4.11 16.01
CA ALA A 57 6.80 -4.53 16.66
C ALA A 57 6.74 -6.05 16.84
N VAL A 58 7.14 -6.82 15.83
CA VAL A 58 7.22 -8.28 15.90
C VAL A 58 8.16 -8.72 17.01
N ALA A 59 9.35 -8.12 17.11
CA ALA A 59 10.34 -8.46 18.13
C ALA A 59 9.88 -8.03 19.54
N SER A 60 9.40 -6.79 19.72
CA SER A 60 9.03 -6.24 21.01
C SER A 60 7.83 -6.97 21.64
N LYS A 61 6.89 -7.43 20.82
CA LYS A 61 5.69 -8.16 21.25
C LYS A 61 5.85 -9.68 21.15
N LYS A 62 7.02 -10.18 20.71
CA LYS A 62 7.30 -11.60 20.51
C LYS A 62 6.20 -12.31 19.70
N LEU A 63 5.82 -11.69 18.55
CA LEU A 63 4.70 -12.17 17.75
C LEU A 63 5.00 -13.44 16.95
N ILE A 64 6.26 -13.78 16.82
CA ILE A 64 6.76 -15.04 16.25
C ILE A 64 7.85 -15.61 17.17
N THR A 65 8.13 -16.89 17.05
CA THR A 65 9.14 -17.60 17.87
C THR A 65 10.57 -17.46 17.33
N THR A 66 10.69 -17.06 16.06
CA THR A 66 11.97 -16.84 15.36
C THR A 66 12.27 -15.35 15.25
N THR A 67 13.39 -15.01 14.61
CA THR A 67 13.75 -13.62 14.31
C THR A 67 13.14 -13.15 13.00
N MET A 68 12.96 -11.83 12.86
CA MET A 68 12.65 -11.16 11.59
C MET A 68 13.80 -10.17 11.30
N THR A 69 14.22 -10.07 10.05
CA THR A 69 15.32 -9.19 9.64
C THR A 69 14.96 -8.44 8.37
N VAL A 70 15.16 -7.12 8.37
CA VAL A 70 14.97 -6.28 7.17
C VAL A 70 16.15 -6.43 6.22
N VAL A 71 15.85 -6.75 4.94
CA VAL A 71 16.86 -6.93 3.88
C VAL A 71 16.61 -5.94 2.74
N ASN A 72 17.56 -5.05 2.48
CA ASN A 72 17.47 -4.07 1.41
C ASN A 72 18.01 -4.64 0.09
N LYS A 73 17.12 -4.82 -0.91
CA LYS A 73 17.42 -5.28 -2.29
C LYS A 73 17.15 -4.15 -3.27
N THR A 74 18.00 -3.15 -3.28
CA THR A 74 17.84 -1.91 -4.05
C THR A 74 18.20 -2.07 -5.52
N GLY A 75 17.58 -1.26 -6.39
CA GLY A 75 17.93 -1.15 -7.80
C GLY A 75 16.88 -1.66 -8.76
N GLY A 76 17.05 -1.34 -10.05
CA GLY A 76 16.16 -1.75 -11.14
C GLY A 76 14.70 -1.33 -10.98
N GLY A 77 14.40 -0.22 -10.27
CA GLY A 77 13.01 0.19 -10.03
C GLY A 77 12.19 -0.81 -9.18
N GLY A 78 12.87 -1.64 -8.36
CA GLY A 78 12.26 -2.70 -7.56
C GLY A 78 12.46 -4.11 -8.13
N ASN A 79 12.91 -4.25 -9.38
CA ASN A 79 13.04 -5.56 -10.03
C ASN A 79 13.98 -6.51 -9.29
N ILE A 80 15.04 -6.00 -8.61
CA ILE A 80 15.96 -6.85 -7.84
C ILE A 80 15.19 -7.49 -6.67
N GLN A 81 14.33 -6.75 -5.96
CA GLN A 81 13.46 -7.31 -4.93
C GLN A 81 12.50 -8.36 -5.51
N LEU A 82 11.81 -8.04 -6.61
CA LEU A 82 10.82 -8.94 -7.21
C LEU A 82 11.46 -10.25 -7.66
N ASN A 83 12.62 -10.19 -8.31
CA ASN A 83 13.37 -11.38 -8.73
C ASN A 83 13.82 -12.21 -7.51
N TYR A 84 14.27 -11.56 -6.45
CA TYR A 84 14.64 -12.25 -5.22
C TYR A 84 13.44 -12.98 -4.62
N MET A 85 12.28 -12.35 -4.52
CA MET A 85 11.06 -12.99 -4.02
C MET A 85 10.61 -14.17 -4.88
N THR A 86 10.77 -14.07 -6.20
CA THR A 86 10.41 -15.16 -7.13
C THR A 86 11.26 -16.42 -6.92
N GLN A 87 12.55 -16.25 -6.54
CA GLN A 87 13.44 -17.36 -6.23
C GLN A 87 13.05 -18.15 -4.97
N HIS A 88 12.18 -17.56 -4.12
CA HIS A 88 11.72 -18.15 -2.87
C HIS A 88 10.25 -18.61 -2.93
N ALA A 89 9.74 -18.99 -4.13
CA ALA A 89 8.37 -19.45 -4.30
C ALA A 89 8.00 -20.53 -3.28
N GLY A 90 6.83 -20.40 -2.62
CA GLY A 90 6.34 -21.32 -1.59
C GLY A 90 6.94 -21.16 -0.20
N ASP A 91 8.03 -20.39 -0.03
CA ASP A 91 8.67 -20.23 1.28
C ASP A 91 8.15 -18.99 2.02
N ALA A 92 7.29 -19.21 3.01
CA ALA A 92 6.67 -18.16 3.81
C ALA A 92 7.61 -17.48 4.83
N HIS A 93 8.90 -17.81 4.84
CA HIS A 93 9.91 -17.10 5.61
C HIS A 93 10.45 -15.87 4.88
N PHE A 94 9.98 -15.61 3.65
CA PHE A 94 10.29 -14.43 2.87
C PHE A 94 9.05 -13.58 2.70
N LEU A 95 9.12 -12.34 3.14
CA LEU A 95 8.09 -11.33 2.96
C LEU A 95 8.69 -10.14 2.22
N MET A 96 7.89 -9.34 1.56
CA MET A 96 8.35 -8.05 1.03
C MET A 96 7.41 -6.93 1.42
N VAL A 97 7.96 -5.74 1.66
CA VAL A 97 7.19 -4.49 1.64
C VAL A 97 7.25 -3.93 0.22
N THR A 98 6.09 -3.74 -0.37
CA THR A 98 5.94 -3.21 -1.73
C THR A 98 4.95 -2.05 -1.78
N THR A 99 4.86 -1.38 -2.93
CA THR A 99 4.06 -0.17 -3.17
C THR A 99 3.42 -0.24 -4.56
N PRO A 100 2.59 0.74 -4.97
CA PRO A 100 2.08 0.83 -6.34
C PRO A 100 3.15 0.75 -7.45
N THR A 101 4.43 0.91 -7.12
CA THR A 101 5.53 0.69 -8.07
C THR A 101 5.49 -0.72 -8.68
N LEU A 102 5.07 -1.74 -7.93
CA LEU A 102 4.86 -3.09 -8.45
C LEU A 102 3.89 -3.10 -9.65
N LEU A 103 2.78 -2.37 -9.53
CA LEU A 103 1.76 -2.26 -10.58
C LEU A 103 2.31 -1.44 -11.77
N ALA A 104 2.90 -0.29 -11.48
CA ALA A 104 3.47 0.61 -12.50
C ALA A 104 4.54 -0.09 -13.33
N SER A 105 5.46 -0.81 -12.70
CA SER A 105 6.56 -1.51 -13.37
C SER A 105 6.06 -2.56 -14.37
N HIS A 106 5.01 -3.28 -14.05
CA HIS A 106 4.38 -4.22 -14.96
C HIS A 106 3.66 -3.50 -16.11
N ILE A 107 2.85 -2.47 -15.82
CA ILE A 107 2.09 -1.74 -16.85
C ILE A 107 3.01 -1.04 -17.84
N THR A 108 4.13 -0.49 -17.39
CA THR A 108 5.13 0.18 -18.24
C THR A 108 6.08 -0.79 -18.95
N GLY A 109 5.98 -2.09 -18.64
CA GLY A 109 6.86 -3.12 -19.19
C GLY A 109 8.30 -3.09 -18.67
N SER A 110 8.57 -2.37 -17.56
CA SER A 110 9.87 -2.40 -16.88
C SER A 110 10.04 -3.62 -16.00
N SER A 111 8.97 -4.35 -15.70
CA SER A 111 8.97 -5.66 -15.07
C SER A 111 8.00 -6.62 -15.79
N SER A 112 8.37 -7.89 -15.87
CA SER A 112 7.45 -8.95 -16.30
C SER A 112 6.55 -9.45 -15.16
N GLN A 113 6.96 -9.22 -13.89
CA GLN A 113 6.18 -9.63 -12.72
C GLN A 113 5.11 -8.58 -12.39
N ASN A 114 3.94 -9.06 -11.96
CA ASN A 114 2.83 -8.25 -11.48
C ASN A 114 2.38 -8.70 -10.07
N HIS A 115 1.35 -8.05 -9.53
CA HIS A 115 0.83 -8.37 -8.20
C HIS A 115 0.26 -9.80 -8.09
N LYS A 116 -0.12 -10.47 -9.20
CA LYS A 116 -0.63 -11.86 -9.22
C LYS A 116 0.47 -12.91 -9.13
N ASP A 117 1.73 -12.49 -9.28
CA ASP A 117 2.90 -13.35 -9.13
C ASP A 117 3.39 -13.46 -7.69
N PHE A 118 2.68 -12.84 -6.77
CA PHE A 118 2.97 -12.85 -5.34
C PHE A 118 1.71 -13.18 -4.54
N SER A 119 1.88 -13.55 -3.27
CA SER A 119 0.80 -13.82 -2.33
C SER A 119 0.47 -12.54 -1.54
N PRO A 120 -0.65 -11.85 -1.81
CA PRO A 120 -1.05 -10.69 -1.03
C PRO A 120 -1.36 -11.10 0.41
N ILE A 121 -0.81 -10.39 1.40
CA ILE A 121 -1.04 -10.65 2.82
C ILE A 121 -1.82 -9.49 3.43
N ALA A 122 -1.25 -8.28 3.45
CA ALA A 122 -1.93 -7.12 4.00
C ALA A 122 -1.49 -5.82 3.35
N SER A 123 -2.43 -4.90 3.09
CA SER A 123 -2.14 -3.47 3.07
C SER A 123 -1.91 -3.02 4.50
N MET A 124 -0.91 -2.17 4.73
CA MET A 124 -0.52 -1.74 6.07
C MET A 124 -0.85 -0.27 6.32
N ILE A 125 -0.45 0.57 5.40
CA ILE A 125 -0.59 2.02 5.49
C ILE A 125 -0.90 2.60 4.12
N ASN A 126 -1.43 3.82 4.13
CA ASN A 126 -1.48 4.66 2.95
C ASN A 126 -0.79 6.01 3.20
N ASP A 127 0.00 6.45 2.22
CA ASP A 127 0.69 7.74 2.20
C ASP A 127 0.08 8.55 1.05
N TYR A 128 -1.00 9.28 1.35
CA TYR A 128 -1.78 9.96 0.33
C TYR A 128 -1.06 11.15 -0.29
N SER A 129 -1.27 11.35 -1.59
CA SER A 129 -0.74 12.48 -2.32
C SER A 129 -1.41 13.79 -1.89
N VAL A 130 -0.59 14.75 -1.51
CA VAL A 130 -0.97 16.13 -1.23
C VAL A 130 -0.60 17.00 -2.43
N PHE A 131 -1.50 17.89 -2.78
CA PHE A 131 -1.32 18.90 -3.81
C PHE A 131 -1.08 20.24 -3.13
N ALA A 132 0.10 20.81 -3.33
CA ALA A 132 0.52 22.03 -2.66
C ALA A 132 1.00 23.09 -3.66
N VAL A 133 0.78 24.34 -3.30
CA VAL A 133 1.18 25.52 -4.04
C VAL A 133 2.03 26.44 -3.15
N ASN A 134 2.72 27.41 -3.73
CA ASN A 134 3.39 28.46 -2.96
C ASN A 134 2.35 29.24 -2.13
N ALA A 135 2.67 29.61 -0.90
CA ALA A 135 1.76 30.34 -0.02
C ALA A 135 1.28 31.68 -0.63
N ASP A 136 2.14 32.34 -1.41
CA ASP A 136 1.83 33.59 -2.11
C ASP A 136 1.08 33.41 -3.42
N SER A 137 0.92 32.16 -3.89
CA SER A 137 0.18 31.85 -5.11
C SER A 137 -1.25 32.42 -5.08
N ALA A 138 -1.73 32.85 -6.25
CA ALA A 138 -3.13 33.22 -6.45
C ALA A 138 -4.10 32.03 -6.26
N LEU A 139 -3.60 30.79 -6.37
CA LEU A 139 -4.37 29.58 -6.09
C LEU A 139 -4.54 29.41 -4.58
N LYS A 140 -5.74 29.65 -4.07
CA LYS A 140 -6.03 29.57 -2.63
C LYS A 140 -6.70 28.27 -2.22
N THR A 141 -7.39 27.63 -3.16
CA THR A 141 -8.22 26.44 -2.94
C THR A 141 -8.02 25.41 -4.07
N GLY A 142 -8.47 24.17 -3.85
CA GLY A 142 -8.49 23.17 -4.91
C GLY A 142 -9.46 23.55 -6.04
N LYS A 143 -10.52 24.31 -5.73
CA LYS A 143 -11.42 24.85 -6.76
C LYS A 143 -10.67 25.75 -7.74
N ASP A 144 -9.78 26.63 -7.26
CA ASP A 144 -8.98 27.47 -8.15
C ASP A 144 -8.09 26.66 -9.09
N VAL A 145 -7.53 25.54 -8.57
CA VAL A 145 -6.75 24.59 -9.38
C VAL A 145 -7.64 23.94 -10.44
N VAL A 146 -8.82 23.45 -10.05
CA VAL A 146 -9.77 22.80 -10.96
C VAL A 146 -10.22 23.77 -12.06
N ASP A 147 -10.59 24.99 -11.73
CA ASP A 147 -11.03 26.01 -12.68
C ASP A 147 -9.93 26.35 -13.70
N LYS A 148 -8.67 26.50 -13.22
CA LYS A 148 -7.52 26.74 -14.08
C LYS A 148 -7.26 25.57 -15.04
N LEU A 149 -7.26 24.33 -14.54
CA LEU A 149 -7.01 23.14 -15.35
C LEU A 149 -8.14 22.87 -16.35
N LYS A 150 -9.40 23.15 -16.00
CA LYS A 150 -10.55 23.06 -16.92
C LYS A 150 -10.45 24.08 -18.04
N ALA A 151 -10.08 25.31 -17.72
CA ALA A 151 -9.91 26.36 -18.73
C ALA A 151 -8.74 26.06 -19.69
N ASN A 152 -7.62 25.60 -19.15
CA ASN A 152 -6.45 25.18 -19.94
C ASN A 152 -5.61 24.16 -19.14
N PRO A 153 -5.56 22.89 -19.56
CA PRO A 153 -4.78 21.86 -18.86
C PRO A 153 -3.28 22.16 -18.72
N ARG A 154 -2.74 23.03 -19.56
CA ARG A 154 -1.32 23.44 -19.53
C ARG A 154 -1.08 24.73 -18.74
N SER A 155 -2.11 25.32 -18.14
CA SER A 155 -2.01 26.59 -17.40
C SER A 155 -1.22 26.49 -16.10
N LEU A 156 -1.03 25.27 -15.57
CA LEU A 156 -0.27 24.99 -14.36
C LEU A 156 0.88 24.03 -14.67
N SER A 157 2.08 24.38 -14.24
CA SER A 157 3.24 23.49 -14.22
C SER A 157 3.22 22.67 -12.92
N ILE A 158 3.08 21.34 -13.06
CA ILE A 158 2.90 20.42 -11.94
C ILE A 158 4.19 19.60 -11.75
N GLY A 159 4.88 19.82 -10.63
CA GLY A 159 6.09 19.08 -10.28
C GLY A 159 5.80 17.87 -9.39
N PHE A 160 6.61 16.83 -9.53
CA PHE A 160 6.62 15.68 -8.63
C PHE A 160 7.99 15.00 -8.60
N ALA A 161 8.26 14.26 -7.52
CA ALA A 161 9.46 13.44 -7.41
C ALA A 161 9.28 12.07 -8.07
N GLY A 162 10.34 11.58 -8.72
CA GLY A 162 10.38 10.27 -9.38
C GLY A 162 10.18 10.31 -10.88
N ALA A 163 9.99 9.15 -11.48
CA ALA A 163 9.84 9.01 -12.93
C ALA A 163 8.44 9.39 -13.41
N LEU A 164 8.33 9.72 -14.69
CA LEU A 164 7.04 9.77 -15.41
C LEU A 164 6.34 8.40 -15.27
N GLY A 165 5.03 8.42 -15.02
CA GLY A 165 4.24 7.21 -14.74
C GLY A 165 4.33 6.74 -13.28
N GLY A 166 5.15 7.37 -12.46
CA GLY A 166 5.20 7.08 -11.03
C GLY A 166 3.95 7.56 -10.29
N HIS A 167 3.84 7.16 -9.03
CA HIS A 167 2.68 7.38 -8.16
C HIS A 167 2.13 8.82 -8.18
N ASN A 168 2.99 9.82 -8.00
CA ASN A 168 2.56 11.22 -7.97
C ASN A 168 2.14 11.76 -9.35
N HIS A 169 2.73 11.25 -10.44
CA HIS A 169 2.29 11.57 -11.79
C HIS A 169 0.88 10.99 -12.04
N VAL A 170 0.65 9.75 -11.62
CA VAL A 170 -0.68 9.12 -11.71
C VAL A 170 -1.70 9.91 -10.89
N ALA A 171 -1.35 10.39 -9.68
CA ALA A 171 -2.22 11.23 -8.88
C ALA A 171 -2.66 12.52 -9.62
N ALA A 172 -1.71 13.20 -10.27
CA ALA A 172 -2.02 14.38 -11.10
C ALA A 172 -2.91 14.01 -12.29
N GLY A 173 -2.62 12.89 -12.96
CA GLY A 173 -3.41 12.38 -14.08
C GLY A 173 -4.86 12.03 -13.67
N LEU A 174 -5.02 11.38 -12.52
CA LEU A 174 -6.36 11.05 -11.96
C LEU A 174 -7.14 12.30 -11.60
N LEU A 175 -6.49 13.35 -11.07
CA LEU A 175 -7.15 14.64 -10.84
C LEU A 175 -7.67 15.21 -12.16
N MET A 176 -6.86 15.22 -13.21
CA MET A 176 -7.28 15.72 -14.53
C MET A 176 -8.44 14.92 -15.11
N LYS A 177 -8.39 13.58 -15.02
CA LYS A 177 -9.51 12.70 -15.43
C LYS A 177 -10.76 12.94 -14.61
N GLY A 178 -10.63 13.11 -13.29
CA GLY A 178 -11.75 13.37 -12.37
C GLY A 178 -12.48 14.69 -12.66
N ILE A 179 -11.82 15.65 -13.32
CA ILE A 179 -12.45 16.90 -13.79
C ILE A 179 -12.91 16.87 -15.25
N GLY A 180 -12.84 15.70 -15.91
CA GLY A 180 -13.30 15.48 -17.28
C GLY A 180 -12.27 15.82 -18.37
N GLY A 181 -10.98 15.96 -18.02
CA GLY A 181 -9.91 16.24 -18.97
C GLY A 181 -9.03 15.02 -19.25
N GLU A 182 -8.04 15.21 -20.11
CA GLU A 182 -7.06 14.20 -20.51
C GLU A 182 -5.76 14.35 -19.72
N ALA A 183 -5.27 13.27 -19.07
CA ALA A 183 -4.05 13.28 -18.27
C ALA A 183 -2.81 13.71 -19.09
N LYS A 184 -2.73 13.29 -20.36
CA LYS A 184 -1.62 13.65 -21.26
C LYS A 184 -1.54 15.15 -21.58
N ALA A 185 -2.62 15.89 -21.37
CA ALA A 185 -2.67 17.32 -21.64
C ALA A 185 -1.97 18.16 -20.56
N LEU A 186 -1.70 17.60 -19.39
CA LEU A 186 -1.03 18.29 -18.28
C LEU A 186 0.41 18.70 -18.63
N LYS A 187 0.84 19.86 -18.14
CA LYS A 187 2.25 20.28 -18.14
C LYS A 187 2.93 19.77 -16.86
N VAL A 188 3.67 18.68 -16.97
CA VAL A 188 4.30 18.00 -15.83
C VAL A 188 5.81 18.08 -15.88
N LEU A 189 6.45 18.13 -14.70
CA LEU A 189 7.90 18.14 -14.52
C LEU A 189 8.30 17.12 -13.47
N ALA A 190 9.16 16.17 -13.89
CA ALA A 190 9.70 15.14 -13.00
C ALA A 190 11.03 15.62 -12.39
N PHE A 191 11.16 15.51 -11.07
CA PHE A 191 12.35 15.85 -10.30
C PHE A 191 12.97 14.58 -9.71
N LYS A 192 14.27 14.61 -9.42
CA LYS A 192 14.97 13.46 -8.81
C LYS A 192 14.47 13.14 -7.41
N GLY A 193 13.99 14.15 -6.67
CA GLY A 193 13.50 13.99 -5.30
C GLY A 193 12.51 15.08 -4.89
N SER A 194 11.76 14.81 -3.81
CA SER A 194 10.74 15.74 -3.29
C SER A 194 11.35 17.08 -2.85
N ALA A 195 12.55 17.08 -2.29
CA ALA A 195 13.23 18.31 -1.87
C ALA A 195 13.50 19.25 -3.06
N GLU A 196 13.95 18.71 -4.19
CA GLU A 196 14.19 19.48 -5.42
C GLU A 196 12.89 20.07 -5.97
N ALA A 197 11.81 19.26 -6.04
CA ALA A 197 10.50 19.73 -6.49
C ALA A 197 9.92 20.82 -5.58
N LEU A 198 10.06 20.68 -4.27
CA LEU A 198 9.61 21.68 -3.28
C LEU A 198 10.42 22.96 -3.37
N THR A 199 11.73 22.88 -3.59
CA THR A 199 12.59 24.05 -3.84
C THR A 199 12.15 24.79 -5.11
N ALA A 200 11.88 24.08 -6.19
CA ALA A 200 11.38 24.66 -7.43
C ALA A 200 10.01 25.35 -7.24
N LEU A 201 9.11 24.77 -6.43
CA LEU A 201 7.83 25.39 -6.07
C LEU A 201 8.02 26.68 -5.27
N MET A 202 8.84 26.64 -4.21
CA MET A 202 9.10 27.80 -3.37
C MET A 202 9.82 28.92 -4.13
N GLY A 203 10.64 28.56 -5.13
CA GLY A 203 11.30 29.51 -6.04
C GLY A 203 10.40 30.04 -7.15
N GLY A 204 9.13 29.61 -7.26
CA GLY A 204 8.22 30.05 -8.31
C GLY A 204 8.51 29.48 -9.70
N HIS A 205 9.32 28.43 -9.80
CA HIS A 205 9.65 27.78 -11.08
C HIS A 205 8.58 26.78 -11.55
N ILE A 206 7.72 26.36 -10.64
CA ILE A 206 6.52 25.56 -10.90
C ILE A 206 5.34 26.09 -10.08
N ASP A 207 4.12 25.80 -10.52
CA ASP A 207 2.89 26.33 -9.90
C ASP A 207 2.35 25.43 -8.79
N MET A 208 2.54 24.12 -8.91
CA MET A 208 2.02 23.13 -7.98
C MET A 208 2.98 21.94 -7.83
N VAL A 209 3.00 21.32 -6.67
CA VAL A 209 3.70 20.05 -6.44
C VAL A 209 2.72 18.99 -5.98
N VAL A 210 2.95 17.74 -6.40
CA VAL A 210 2.25 16.54 -5.88
C VAL A 210 3.28 15.68 -5.15
N THR A 211 3.07 15.49 -3.85
CA THR A 211 4.00 14.76 -2.98
C THR A 211 3.32 14.26 -1.70
N ALA A 212 4.04 13.53 -0.85
CA ALA A 212 3.53 13.06 0.45
C ALA A 212 3.36 14.21 1.46
N ALA A 213 2.41 14.05 2.38
CA ALA A 213 2.09 15.02 3.43
C ALA A 213 3.32 15.41 4.28
N GLY A 214 4.10 14.42 4.72
CA GLY A 214 5.30 14.66 5.52
C GLY A 214 6.37 15.53 4.84
N ASN A 215 6.38 15.62 3.52
CA ASN A 215 7.28 16.52 2.78
C ASN A 215 6.77 17.97 2.77
N VAL A 216 5.44 18.17 2.84
CA VAL A 216 4.81 19.50 2.75
C VAL A 216 4.67 20.15 4.12
N SER A 217 4.39 19.37 5.17
CA SER A 217 4.09 19.86 6.52
C SER A 217 5.13 20.85 7.08
N PRO A 218 6.44 20.61 7.06
CA PRO A 218 7.41 21.56 7.58
C PRO A 218 7.36 22.92 6.87
N HIS A 219 7.07 22.93 5.58
CA HIS A 219 6.97 24.14 4.77
C HIS A 219 5.65 24.88 4.97
N MET A 220 4.55 24.14 5.26
CA MET A 220 3.29 24.74 5.69
C MET A 220 3.43 25.42 7.05
N ALA A 221 4.06 24.74 8.01
CA ALA A 221 4.33 25.30 9.33
C ALA A 221 5.20 26.58 9.26
N ALA A 222 6.14 26.63 8.29
CA ALA A 222 6.95 27.81 8.01
C ALA A 222 6.23 28.90 7.19
N GLY A 223 4.95 28.72 6.84
CA GLY A 223 4.17 29.65 6.03
C GLY A 223 4.62 29.80 4.57
N LYS A 224 5.43 28.88 4.05
CA LYS A 224 5.98 28.95 2.69
C LYS A 224 5.10 28.24 1.65
N LEU A 225 4.35 27.22 2.05
CA LEU A 225 3.48 26.44 1.18
C LEU A 225 2.05 26.40 1.71
N ARG A 226 1.11 26.14 0.83
CA ARG A 226 -0.31 25.85 1.11
C ARG A 226 -0.70 24.56 0.43
N ALA A 227 -1.25 23.59 1.19
CA ALA A 227 -1.94 22.45 0.61
C ALA A 227 -3.34 22.89 0.14
N VAL A 228 -3.73 22.52 -1.07
CA VAL A 228 -5.00 22.88 -1.70
C VAL A 228 -5.93 21.68 -1.88
N GLY A 229 -5.42 20.47 -1.70
CA GLY A 229 -6.22 19.25 -1.75
C GLY A 229 -5.40 18.02 -1.40
N VAL A 230 -6.08 16.99 -0.93
CA VAL A 230 -5.51 15.68 -0.61
C VAL A 230 -6.26 14.60 -1.38
N ALA A 231 -5.53 13.66 -1.97
CA ALA A 231 -6.11 12.54 -2.70
C ALA A 231 -6.48 11.37 -1.77
N SER A 232 -7.18 11.65 -0.68
CA SER A 232 -7.63 10.64 0.30
C SER A 232 -9.15 10.59 0.39
N SER A 233 -9.68 9.49 0.92
CA SER A 233 -11.13 9.34 1.17
C SER A 233 -11.62 10.23 2.32
N GLN A 234 -10.73 10.56 3.25
CA GLN A 234 -10.98 11.41 4.42
C GLN A 234 -9.81 12.38 4.59
N ARG A 235 -10.02 13.49 5.29
CA ARG A 235 -8.94 14.42 5.61
C ARG A 235 -7.85 13.74 6.42
N LEU A 236 -6.60 14.11 6.16
CA LEU A 236 -5.47 13.61 6.94
C LEU A 236 -5.43 14.26 8.32
N PRO A 237 -4.84 13.59 9.32
CA PRO A 237 -4.72 14.13 10.67
C PRO A 237 -3.72 15.28 10.76
N GLY A 238 -3.60 15.87 11.96
CA GLY A 238 -2.63 16.91 12.28
C GLY A 238 -2.84 18.18 11.47
N ASP A 239 -1.77 18.72 10.93
CA ASP A 239 -1.76 19.97 10.15
C ASP A 239 -2.66 19.92 8.90
N PHE A 240 -2.98 18.73 8.43
CA PHE A 240 -3.83 18.52 7.25
C PHE A 240 -5.32 18.37 7.57
N SER A 241 -5.73 18.38 8.84
CA SER A 241 -7.15 18.19 9.23
C SER A 241 -8.08 19.27 8.68
N LYS A 242 -7.54 20.44 8.37
CA LYS A 242 -8.29 21.54 7.74
C LYS A 242 -8.24 21.54 6.21
N ILE A 243 -7.39 20.70 5.61
CA ILE A 243 -7.23 20.61 4.16
C ILE A 243 -8.30 19.68 3.60
N PRO A 244 -9.17 20.15 2.68
CA PRO A 244 -10.21 19.31 2.12
C PRO A 244 -9.61 18.24 1.19
N THR A 245 -10.26 17.08 1.12
CA THR A 245 -9.98 16.09 0.10
C THR A 245 -10.47 16.57 -1.26
N TRP A 246 -9.95 15.98 -2.35
CA TRP A 246 -10.51 16.26 -3.69
C TRP A 246 -11.98 15.87 -3.78
N LYS A 247 -12.37 14.78 -3.10
CA LYS A 247 -13.76 14.32 -3.06
C LYS A 247 -14.71 15.35 -2.41
N GLU A 248 -14.30 15.97 -1.30
CA GLU A 248 -15.05 17.07 -0.67
C GLU A 248 -15.16 18.30 -1.58
N GLN A 249 -14.22 18.46 -2.52
CA GLN A 249 -14.21 19.53 -3.52
C GLN A 249 -14.88 19.14 -4.85
N GLY A 250 -15.62 18.01 -4.88
CA GLY A 250 -16.40 17.56 -6.03
C GLY A 250 -15.59 16.80 -7.09
N VAL A 251 -14.36 16.38 -6.80
CA VAL A 251 -13.55 15.58 -7.72
C VAL A 251 -13.27 14.22 -7.08
N ASP A 252 -13.82 13.15 -7.65
CA ASP A 252 -13.67 11.78 -7.09
C ASP A 252 -12.29 11.21 -7.37
N VAL A 253 -11.32 11.66 -6.60
CA VAL A 253 -9.93 11.18 -6.64
C VAL A 253 -9.50 10.71 -5.26
N VAL A 254 -9.27 9.41 -5.17
CA VAL A 254 -8.61 8.76 -4.02
C VAL A 254 -7.43 7.98 -4.56
N TRP A 255 -6.22 8.41 -4.21
CA TRP A 255 -4.99 7.80 -4.69
C TRP A 255 -3.87 7.96 -3.67
N GLY A 256 -3.43 6.85 -3.11
CA GLY A 256 -2.39 6.80 -2.11
C GLY A 256 -1.22 5.90 -2.52
N ASN A 257 -0.07 6.19 -1.96
CA ASN A 257 1.12 5.35 -2.07
C ASN A 257 1.09 4.32 -0.93
N TRP A 258 0.20 3.34 -1.08
CA TRP A 258 0.08 2.29 -0.08
C TRP A 258 1.40 1.51 0.10
N ARG A 259 1.60 1.00 1.29
CA ARG A 259 2.64 0.00 1.57
C ARG A 259 1.99 -1.26 2.05
N ALA A 260 2.29 -2.33 1.36
CA ALA A 260 1.70 -3.64 1.60
C ALA A 260 2.78 -4.68 1.86
N VAL A 261 2.41 -5.67 2.65
CA VAL A 261 3.21 -6.88 2.83
C VAL A 261 2.66 -7.96 1.90
N MET A 262 3.54 -8.52 1.10
CA MET A 262 3.27 -9.67 0.25
C MET A 262 4.31 -10.75 0.46
N GLY A 263 3.94 -12.00 0.24
CA GLY A 263 4.86 -13.13 0.22
C GLY A 263 5.13 -13.62 -1.20
N PRO A 264 6.04 -14.59 -1.38
CA PRO A 264 6.28 -15.22 -2.67
C PRO A 264 5.04 -15.98 -3.14
N LYS A 265 4.98 -16.27 -4.43
CA LYS A 265 3.92 -17.12 -5.02
C LYS A 265 3.90 -18.50 -4.38
N GLY A 266 2.70 -19.05 -4.17
CA GLY A 266 2.55 -20.42 -3.71
C GLY A 266 2.53 -20.60 -2.19
N MET A 267 2.40 -19.51 -1.41
CA MET A 267 2.10 -19.64 0.02
C MET A 267 0.75 -20.33 0.24
N THR A 268 0.69 -21.21 1.24
CA THR A 268 -0.55 -21.89 1.65
C THR A 268 -1.50 -20.93 2.36
N PRO A 269 -2.82 -21.21 2.39
CA PRO A 269 -3.78 -20.41 3.16
C PRO A 269 -3.40 -20.29 4.64
N ALA A 270 -2.89 -21.35 5.27
CA ALA A 270 -2.46 -21.33 6.67
C ALA A 270 -1.29 -20.33 6.91
N GLN A 271 -0.32 -20.30 5.99
CA GLN A 271 0.79 -19.34 6.04
C GLN A 271 0.32 -17.90 5.89
N ILE A 272 -0.58 -17.64 4.93
CA ILE A 272 -1.16 -16.31 4.71
C ILE A 272 -1.93 -15.87 5.96
N THR A 273 -2.85 -16.70 6.45
CA THR A 273 -3.66 -16.39 7.66
C THR A 273 -2.77 -16.13 8.88
N ARG A 274 -1.68 -16.89 9.05
CA ARG A 274 -0.75 -16.64 10.16
C ARG A 274 -0.10 -15.26 10.05
N TRP A 275 0.37 -14.88 8.87
CA TRP A 275 0.97 -13.56 8.66
C TRP A 275 -0.05 -12.43 8.77
N GLU A 276 -1.28 -12.60 8.27
CA GLU A 276 -2.37 -11.64 8.49
C GLU A 276 -2.60 -11.42 10.00
N GLY A 277 -2.59 -12.48 10.79
CA GLY A 277 -2.72 -12.42 12.24
C GLY A 277 -1.59 -11.69 12.94
N VAL A 278 -0.34 -11.92 12.52
CA VAL A 278 0.84 -11.19 13.03
C VAL A 278 0.73 -9.70 12.71
N LEU A 279 0.46 -9.36 11.45
CA LEU A 279 0.38 -7.98 11.00
C LEU A 279 -0.80 -7.23 11.64
N ARG A 280 -1.91 -7.91 11.90
CA ARG A 280 -3.04 -7.36 12.66
C ARG A 280 -2.64 -6.94 14.07
N GLN A 281 -1.76 -7.69 14.72
CA GLN A 281 -1.23 -7.32 16.03
C GLN A 281 -0.24 -6.16 15.93
N VAL A 282 0.62 -6.13 14.89
CA VAL A 282 1.55 -5.02 14.63
C VAL A 282 0.82 -3.69 14.58
N VAL A 283 -0.27 -3.58 13.81
CA VAL A 283 -0.99 -2.30 13.62
C VAL A 283 -1.73 -1.82 14.88
N GLN A 284 -1.85 -2.65 15.91
CA GLN A 284 -2.41 -2.27 17.21
C GLN A 284 -1.37 -1.70 18.17
N THR A 285 -0.08 -1.88 17.89
CA THR A 285 0.99 -1.46 18.82
C THR A 285 1.07 0.06 18.94
N PRO A 286 1.38 0.60 20.13
CA PRO A 286 1.59 2.04 20.30
C PRO A 286 2.69 2.59 19.41
N GLU A 287 3.77 1.80 19.22
CA GLU A 287 4.92 2.17 18.39
C GLU A 287 4.51 2.37 16.94
N TRP A 288 3.67 1.45 16.40
CA TRP A 288 3.12 1.58 15.05
C TRP A 288 2.26 2.85 14.89
N LYS A 289 1.39 3.11 15.87
CA LYS A 289 0.52 4.29 15.85
C LYS A 289 1.32 5.58 15.89
N ALA A 290 2.39 5.64 16.70
CA ALA A 290 3.30 6.78 16.73
C ALA A 290 4.02 6.97 15.38
N ASP A 291 4.44 5.89 14.72
CA ASP A 291 5.06 5.99 13.39
C ASP A 291 4.07 6.49 12.32
N LEU A 292 2.78 6.14 12.40
CA LEU A 292 1.75 6.70 11.54
C LEU A 292 1.65 8.22 11.70
N GLU A 293 1.54 8.70 12.93
CA GLU A 293 1.42 10.13 13.25
C GLU A 293 2.66 10.91 12.81
N ASN A 294 3.86 10.42 13.14
CA ASN A 294 5.13 11.07 12.81
C ASN A 294 5.38 11.19 11.30
N ASN A 295 4.80 10.30 10.49
CA ASN A 295 4.99 10.29 9.05
C ASN A 295 3.75 10.78 8.28
N TYR A 296 2.65 11.16 8.94
CA TYR A 296 1.36 11.50 8.34
C TYR A 296 0.78 10.34 7.51
N TRP A 297 1.07 9.09 7.90
CA TRP A 297 0.52 7.92 7.26
C TRP A 297 -0.85 7.60 7.85
N THR A 298 -1.75 7.10 7.02
CA THR A 298 -3.03 6.58 7.51
C THR A 298 -2.92 5.08 7.74
N ASN A 299 -3.57 4.59 8.79
CA ASN A 299 -3.76 3.17 8.99
C ASN A 299 -4.78 2.66 7.96
N ASP A 300 -4.30 1.88 6.99
CA ASP A 300 -5.11 1.33 5.90
C ASP A 300 -4.99 -0.21 5.88
N PHE A 301 -5.13 -0.79 7.07
CA PHE A 301 -4.95 -2.22 7.27
C PHE A 301 -6.10 -3.01 6.65
N THR A 302 -5.81 -3.65 5.53
CA THR A 302 -6.76 -4.48 4.78
C THR A 302 -6.12 -5.82 4.44
N VAL A 303 -6.85 -6.93 4.55
CA VAL A 303 -6.39 -8.30 4.33
C VAL A 303 -7.34 -9.10 3.44
N GLY A 304 -6.94 -10.28 3.03
CA GLY A 304 -7.78 -11.25 2.33
C GLY A 304 -8.34 -10.73 1.00
N ASN A 305 -9.61 -11.01 0.74
CA ASN A 305 -10.25 -10.65 -0.54
C ASN A 305 -10.39 -9.14 -0.73
N ALA A 306 -10.59 -8.36 0.34
CA ALA A 306 -10.68 -6.91 0.24
C ALA A 306 -9.38 -6.33 -0.30
N PHE A 307 -8.23 -6.73 0.25
CA PHE A 307 -6.93 -6.27 -0.25
C PHE A 307 -6.66 -6.69 -1.70
N LYS A 308 -7.06 -7.92 -2.10
CA LYS A 308 -6.95 -8.36 -3.50
C LYS A 308 -7.78 -7.50 -4.46
N GLN A 309 -9.00 -7.13 -4.05
CA GLN A 309 -9.87 -6.25 -4.83
C GLN A 309 -9.29 -4.84 -4.98
N ASP A 310 -8.70 -4.31 -3.90
CA ASP A 310 -8.03 -3.00 -3.93
C ASP A 310 -6.85 -3.00 -4.90
N LEU A 311 -6.02 -4.06 -4.91
CA LEU A 311 -4.93 -4.21 -5.88
C LEU A 311 -5.40 -4.22 -7.34
N GLU A 312 -6.50 -4.93 -7.64
CA GLU A 312 -7.07 -4.96 -9.00
C GLU A 312 -7.64 -3.60 -9.40
N LYS A 313 -8.36 -2.93 -8.49
CA LYS A 313 -8.89 -1.59 -8.71
C LYS A 313 -7.80 -0.60 -9.02
N ASP A 314 -6.73 -0.61 -8.22
CA ASP A 314 -5.59 0.28 -8.40
C ASP A 314 -4.84 -0.03 -9.70
N TYR A 315 -4.69 -1.31 -10.05
CA TYR A 315 -4.09 -1.71 -11.31
C TYR A 315 -4.85 -1.15 -12.51
N VAL A 316 -6.18 -1.27 -12.51
CA VAL A 316 -7.05 -0.75 -13.58
C VAL A 316 -6.97 0.78 -13.66
N ALA A 317 -7.07 1.48 -12.52
CA ALA A 317 -7.00 2.93 -12.45
C ALA A 317 -5.65 3.46 -12.96
N MET A 318 -4.55 2.86 -12.51
CA MET A 318 -3.20 3.21 -12.93
C MET A 318 -2.99 2.94 -14.42
N LYS A 319 -3.43 1.77 -14.91
CA LYS A 319 -3.32 1.42 -16.33
C LYS A 319 -4.04 2.43 -17.22
N ALA A 320 -5.23 2.86 -16.83
CA ALA A 320 -6.00 3.85 -17.59
C ALA A 320 -5.24 5.17 -17.77
N VAL A 321 -4.56 5.66 -16.72
CA VAL A 321 -3.71 6.86 -16.82
C VAL A 321 -2.47 6.60 -17.65
N LEU A 322 -1.77 5.48 -17.40
CA LEU A 322 -0.50 5.17 -18.09
C LEU A 322 -0.69 4.91 -19.58
N VAL A 323 -1.81 4.30 -19.99
CA VAL A 323 -2.19 4.18 -21.42
C VAL A 323 -2.39 5.55 -22.05
N GLU A 324 -3.14 6.43 -21.39
CA GLU A 324 -3.47 7.75 -21.91
C GLU A 324 -2.23 8.65 -22.10
N ILE A 325 -1.26 8.56 -21.19
CA ILE A 325 0.00 9.32 -21.30
C ILE A 325 1.07 8.60 -22.13
N GLY A 326 0.75 7.47 -22.77
CA GLY A 326 1.65 6.74 -23.66
C GLY A 326 2.77 5.96 -22.97
N LEU A 327 2.63 5.62 -21.70
CA LEU A 327 3.63 4.89 -20.92
C LEU A 327 3.27 3.42 -20.67
N ALA A 328 2.07 2.96 -20.98
CA ALA A 328 1.70 1.55 -20.93
C ALA A 328 2.25 0.80 -22.14
N LYS A 329 2.65 -0.47 -21.91
CA LYS A 329 3.03 -1.40 -22.96
C LYS A 329 2.02 -2.52 -23.14
#